data_4f18be3e84f8338727da0dda9b711fa4
#
_entry.id   4f18be3e84f8338727da0dda9b711fa4
#
_cell.length_a   1.000
_cell.length_b   1.000
_cell.length_c   1.000
_cell.angle_alpha   90.00
_cell.angle_beta   90.00
_cell.angle_gamma   90.00
#
_symmetry.space_group_name_H-M   'P 1'
#
loop_
_entity.id
_entity.type
_entity.pdbx_description
1 polymer ?
#
loop_
_entity_poly.entity_id
_entity_poly.type
_entity_poly.pdbx_seq_one_letter_code
_entity_poly.pdbx_strand_id
1 'polypeptide(L)'
;MLHAKSLITLSTALLLSVTSVSPAMAADVNFNKGSLEYGTTAKARMVRFGAQSQWDKKWFVSNGTHVSGYWDLSLAQWRGTAYRGVVGDNQNITNIGFTPVFRFQADDQRGWYAEGGIGLNLLSKRYDNDDNQLSTHFQFGDHIGAGYVLANGWDVGMKIQHFSNGGYKKPNDGVNFLLLKVARTF
;
A
#
# COMPACT_ATOMS: atom_id res chain seq x y z
N MET A 1 42.20 -27.18 -16.11
CA MET A 1 40.92 -27.73 -15.61
C MET A 1 40.08 -26.55 -15.15
N LEU A 2 39.19 -26.08 -16.03
CA LEU A 2 38.25 -24.99 -15.74
C LEU A 2 36.94 -25.59 -15.24
N HIS A 3 36.46 -25.18 -14.07
CA HIS A 3 35.10 -25.44 -13.65
C HIS A 3 34.32 -24.12 -13.75
N ALA A 4 33.53 -24.01 -14.81
CA ALA A 4 32.51 -22.95 -14.94
C ALA A 4 31.33 -23.32 -14.07
N LYS A 5 31.04 -22.49 -13.04
CA LYS A 5 29.79 -22.53 -12.29
C LYS A 5 28.77 -21.67 -13.03
N SER A 6 27.81 -22.34 -13.67
CA SER A 6 26.64 -21.71 -14.28
C SER A 6 25.68 -21.22 -13.17
N LEU A 7 25.54 -19.93 -13.04
CA LEU A 7 24.48 -19.27 -12.23
C LEU A 7 23.22 -19.21 -13.09
N ILE A 8 22.25 -20.06 -12.77
CA ILE A 8 20.91 -19.99 -13.35
C ILE A 8 20.17 -18.84 -12.64
N THR A 9 20.07 -17.71 -13.31
CA THR A 9 19.17 -16.61 -12.90
C THR A 9 17.76 -16.97 -13.33
N LEU A 10 16.93 -17.34 -12.37
CA LEU A 10 15.50 -17.55 -12.57
C LEU A 10 14.82 -16.18 -12.66
N SER A 11 14.68 -15.67 -13.88
CA SER A 11 13.87 -14.47 -14.16
C SER A 11 12.40 -14.88 -14.21
N THR A 12 11.68 -14.71 -13.10
CA THR A 12 10.23 -14.83 -13.08
C THR A 12 9.63 -13.57 -13.75
N ALA A 13 9.39 -13.66 -15.05
CA ALA A 13 8.58 -12.70 -15.77
C ALA A 13 7.11 -12.97 -15.40
N LEU A 14 6.56 -12.16 -14.48
CA LEU A 14 5.13 -12.11 -14.22
C LEU A 14 4.48 -11.38 -15.39
N LEU A 15 3.99 -12.12 -16.39
CA LEU A 15 3.12 -11.58 -17.44
C LEU A 15 1.81 -11.14 -16.78
N LEU A 16 1.65 -9.85 -16.52
CA LEU A 16 0.34 -9.27 -16.28
C LEU A 16 -0.43 -9.29 -17.61
N SER A 17 -1.28 -10.28 -17.80
CA SER A 17 -2.34 -10.22 -18.78
C SER A 17 -3.33 -9.15 -18.32
N VAL A 18 -3.27 -7.97 -18.92
CA VAL A 18 -4.29 -6.95 -18.82
C VAL A 18 -5.51 -7.47 -19.59
N THR A 19 -6.30 -8.33 -18.94
CA THR A 19 -7.65 -8.63 -19.43
C THR A 19 -8.45 -7.34 -19.27
N SER A 20 -9.08 -6.91 -20.35
CA SER A 20 -9.98 -5.77 -20.42
C SER A 20 -10.89 -5.74 -19.20
N VAL A 21 -10.65 -4.78 -18.30
CA VAL A 21 -11.56 -4.47 -17.20
C VAL A 21 -12.82 -3.93 -17.85
N SER A 22 -13.86 -4.75 -17.91
CA SER A 22 -15.18 -4.36 -18.41
C SER A 22 -15.66 -3.12 -17.63
N PRO A 23 -16.35 -2.16 -18.28
CA PRO A 23 -16.86 -0.94 -17.64
C PRO A 23 -17.95 -1.17 -16.58
N ALA A 24 -18.25 -2.42 -16.25
CA ALA A 24 -19.18 -2.80 -15.18
C ALA A 24 -18.72 -2.47 -13.75
N MET A 25 -17.55 -1.86 -13.56
CA MET A 25 -17.07 -1.41 -12.25
C MET A 25 -17.29 0.10 -12.01
N ALA A 26 -18.13 0.75 -12.79
CA ALA A 26 -18.69 2.05 -12.41
C ALA A 26 -19.89 1.86 -11.43
N ALA A 27 -19.73 0.95 -10.46
CA ALA A 27 -20.63 0.89 -9.32
C ALA A 27 -20.39 2.16 -8.47
N ASP A 28 -21.45 2.71 -7.90
CA ASP A 28 -21.46 3.94 -7.12
C ASP A 28 -20.29 4.00 -6.13
N VAL A 29 -19.27 4.79 -6.48
CA VAL A 29 -18.11 5.01 -5.61
C VAL A 29 -18.58 5.89 -4.47
N ASN A 30 -18.86 5.30 -3.32
CA ASN A 30 -19.33 5.98 -2.12
C ASN A 30 -18.24 5.92 -1.04
N PHE A 31 -17.53 7.01 -0.85
CA PHE A 31 -16.53 7.14 0.21
C PHE A 31 -17.22 7.40 1.55
N ASN A 32 -17.51 6.33 2.29
CA ASN A 32 -18.25 6.36 3.55
C ASN A 32 -17.42 5.86 4.76
N LYS A 33 -16.12 5.55 4.56
CA LYS A 33 -15.23 5.13 5.63
C LYS A 33 -13.93 5.93 5.56
N GLY A 34 -13.50 6.49 6.68
CA GLY A 34 -12.25 7.23 6.83
C GLY A 34 -11.21 6.41 7.58
N SER A 35 -9.92 6.62 7.24
CA SER A 35 -8.80 6.05 7.98
C SER A 35 -7.75 7.11 8.32
N LEU A 36 -7.11 6.93 9.46
CA LEU A 36 -5.88 7.61 9.88
C LEU A 36 -4.82 6.56 10.12
N GLU A 37 -3.65 6.78 9.55
CA GLU A 37 -2.53 5.85 9.68
C GLU A 37 -1.26 6.60 10.05
N TYR A 38 -0.46 5.99 10.91
CA TYR A 38 0.88 6.45 11.22
C TYR A 38 1.89 5.38 10.80
N GLY A 39 2.89 5.80 10.03
CA GLY A 39 3.92 4.93 9.49
C GLY A 39 5.33 5.36 9.91
N THR A 40 6.21 4.37 10.05
CA THR A 40 7.62 4.62 10.39
C THR A 40 8.55 3.69 9.62
N THR A 41 9.72 4.22 9.29
CA THR A 41 10.93 3.48 8.89
C THR A 41 12.05 3.87 9.86
N ALA A 42 13.28 3.39 9.64
CA ALA A 42 14.44 3.80 10.44
C ALA A 42 14.70 5.31 10.42
N LYS A 43 14.49 5.97 9.26
CA LYS A 43 14.83 7.39 9.03
C LYS A 43 13.70 8.23 8.42
N ALA A 44 12.47 7.71 8.38
CA ALA A 44 11.33 8.45 7.89
C ALA A 44 10.06 8.10 8.67
N ARG A 45 9.13 9.06 8.71
CA ARG A 45 7.81 8.92 9.31
C ARG A 45 6.75 9.38 8.32
N MET A 46 5.53 8.85 8.47
CA MET A 46 4.40 9.18 7.62
C MET A 46 3.13 9.31 8.44
N VAL A 47 2.34 10.33 8.15
CA VAL A 47 0.93 10.41 8.54
C VAL A 47 0.11 10.31 7.26
N ARG A 48 -0.90 9.44 7.24
CA ARG A 48 -1.73 9.16 6.07
C ARG A 48 -3.20 9.19 6.44
N PHE A 49 -3.98 9.91 5.65
CA PHE A 49 -5.44 9.91 5.67
C PHE A 49 -5.94 9.12 4.48
N GLY A 50 -6.95 8.30 4.68
CA GLY A 50 -7.60 7.53 3.62
C GLY A 50 -9.11 7.74 3.63
N ALA A 51 -9.70 7.82 2.44
CA ALA A 51 -11.12 7.70 2.21
C ALA A 51 -11.38 6.39 1.48
N GLN A 52 -12.30 5.58 1.98
CA GLN A 52 -12.53 4.22 1.50
C GLN A 52 -13.97 4.06 0.99
N SER A 53 -14.10 3.43 -0.18
CA SER A 53 -15.35 3.03 -0.79
C SER A 53 -15.39 1.52 -0.88
N GLN A 54 -16.29 0.89 -0.10
CA GLN A 54 -16.40 -0.57 -0.03
C GLN A 54 -16.96 -1.14 -1.33
N TRP A 55 -16.52 -2.35 -1.70
CA TRP A 55 -17.09 -3.10 -2.81
C TRP A 55 -18.25 -3.96 -2.32
N ASP A 56 -19.34 -4.00 -3.05
CA ASP A 56 -20.49 -4.89 -2.79
C ASP A 56 -20.17 -6.35 -3.16
N LYS A 57 -19.20 -6.54 -4.06
CA LYS A 57 -18.81 -7.87 -4.57
C LYS A 57 -18.09 -8.67 -3.50
N LYS A 58 -18.55 -9.90 -3.29
CA LYS A 58 -17.91 -10.92 -2.47
C LYS A 58 -17.44 -12.08 -3.34
N TRP A 59 -16.23 -12.58 -3.09
CA TRP A 59 -15.64 -13.75 -3.73
C TRP A 59 -15.27 -14.78 -2.68
N PHE A 60 -15.17 -16.05 -3.08
CA PHE A 60 -14.73 -17.16 -2.23
C PHE A 60 -15.50 -17.27 -0.92
N VAL A 61 -16.84 -17.08 -1.01
CA VAL A 61 -17.73 -17.17 0.16
C VAL A 61 -17.77 -18.62 0.64
N SER A 62 -17.27 -18.87 1.84
CA SER A 62 -17.23 -20.22 2.44
C SER A 62 -17.03 -20.12 3.96
N ASN A 63 -17.68 -21.01 4.70
CA ASN A 63 -17.51 -21.17 6.17
C ASN A 63 -17.61 -19.86 6.97
N GLY A 64 -18.55 -18.96 6.56
CA GLY A 64 -18.76 -17.68 7.26
C GLY A 64 -17.67 -16.62 6.99
N THR A 65 -16.88 -16.82 5.93
CA THR A 65 -15.85 -15.86 5.48
C THR A 65 -15.94 -15.59 3.98
N HIS A 66 -15.37 -14.49 3.54
CA HIS A 66 -15.28 -14.13 2.14
C HIS A 66 -14.08 -13.21 1.86
N VAL A 67 -13.73 -13.08 0.59
CA VAL A 67 -12.89 -12.00 0.08
C VAL A 67 -13.80 -10.91 -0.49
N SER A 68 -13.56 -9.68 -0.11
CA SER A 68 -14.13 -8.47 -0.72
C SER A 68 -13.03 -7.41 -0.77
N GLY A 69 -13.36 -6.13 -0.75
CA GLY A 69 -12.37 -5.07 -0.70
C GLY A 69 -12.96 -3.69 -0.78
N TYR A 70 -12.09 -2.74 -1.09
CA TYR A 70 -12.46 -1.35 -1.18
C TYR A 70 -11.48 -0.56 -2.05
N TRP A 71 -11.97 0.54 -2.60
CA TRP A 71 -11.11 1.58 -3.16
C TRP A 71 -10.60 2.47 -2.01
N ASP A 72 -9.32 2.76 -2.00
CA ASP A 72 -8.69 3.61 -1.01
C ASP A 72 -8.02 4.81 -1.68
N LEU A 73 -8.62 5.99 -1.55
CA LEU A 73 -8.04 7.27 -1.94
C LEU A 73 -7.30 7.85 -0.74
N SER A 74 -6.06 8.24 -0.89
CA SER A 74 -5.24 8.65 0.24
C SER A 74 -4.42 9.90 -0.01
N LEU A 75 -4.19 10.63 1.08
CA LEU A 75 -3.26 11.74 1.18
C LEU A 75 -2.30 11.48 2.35
N ALA A 76 -1.00 11.53 2.09
CA ALA A 76 0.00 11.32 3.13
C ALA A 76 1.07 12.40 3.13
N GLN A 77 1.60 12.68 4.33
CA GLN A 77 2.76 13.52 4.53
C GLN A 77 3.90 12.67 5.09
N TRP A 78 5.00 12.61 4.36
CA TRP A 78 6.23 11.95 4.77
C TRP A 78 7.23 12.96 5.29
N ARG A 79 8.02 12.56 6.28
CA ARG A 79 9.18 13.32 6.77
C ARG A 79 10.38 12.40 6.89
N GLY A 80 11.35 12.55 6.01
CA GLY A 80 12.69 11.98 6.13
C GLY A 80 13.56 12.84 7.03
N THR A 81 14.52 12.23 7.74
CA THR A 81 15.39 12.91 8.73
C THR A 81 16.88 12.81 8.40
N ALA A 82 17.20 12.36 7.20
CA ALA A 82 18.57 12.28 6.69
C ALA A 82 18.59 12.56 5.17
N TYR A 83 18.08 13.74 4.78
CA TYR A 83 18.01 14.15 3.37
C TYR A 83 19.40 14.16 2.74
N ARG A 84 19.54 13.46 1.59
CA ARG A 84 20.82 13.26 0.89
C ARG A 84 21.94 12.71 1.78
N GLY A 85 21.60 11.80 2.70
CA GLY A 85 22.54 11.20 3.63
C GLY A 85 22.97 12.12 4.80
N VAL A 86 22.49 13.37 4.85
CA VAL A 86 22.85 14.32 5.91
C VAL A 86 21.92 14.17 7.10
N VAL A 87 22.41 13.59 8.19
CA VAL A 87 21.64 13.40 9.43
C VAL A 87 21.18 14.74 10.00
N GLY A 88 19.89 14.87 10.27
CA GLY A 88 19.26 16.10 10.77
C GLY A 88 18.64 16.96 9.66
N ASP A 89 19.04 16.82 8.41
CA ASP A 89 18.36 17.45 7.29
C ASP A 89 17.02 16.73 7.02
N ASN A 90 15.97 17.52 6.84
CA ASN A 90 14.63 16.99 6.69
C ASN A 90 14.15 17.09 5.24
N GLN A 91 13.55 16.01 4.76
CA GLN A 91 12.80 15.99 3.51
C GLN A 91 11.31 15.82 3.80
N ASN A 92 10.49 16.79 3.34
CA ASN A 92 9.03 16.69 3.43
C ASN A 92 8.47 16.39 2.05
N ILE A 93 7.63 15.32 1.97
CA ILE A 93 7.00 14.82 0.74
C ILE A 93 5.52 14.64 0.99
N THR A 94 4.69 15.24 0.15
CA THR A 94 3.27 14.93 0.07
C THR A 94 3.07 13.79 -0.92
N ASN A 95 2.24 12.81 -0.57
CA ASN A 95 1.88 11.68 -1.42
C ASN A 95 0.37 11.61 -1.58
N ILE A 96 -0.10 11.48 -2.82
CA ILE A 96 -1.48 11.14 -3.15
C ILE A 96 -1.48 9.72 -3.71
N GLY A 97 -2.37 8.87 -3.21
CA GLY A 97 -2.44 7.46 -3.61
C GLY A 97 -3.87 7.01 -3.91
N PHE A 98 -3.99 6.05 -4.83
CA PHE A 98 -5.23 5.35 -5.12
C PHE A 98 -4.93 3.85 -5.21
N THR A 99 -5.61 3.05 -4.36
CA THR A 99 -5.29 1.64 -4.19
C THR A 99 -6.55 0.80 -4.13
N PRO A 100 -6.73 -0.18 -5.03
CA PRO A 100 -7.64 -1.29 -4.81
C PRO A 100 -7.07 -2.18 -3.70
N VAL A 101 -7.86 -2.41 -2.65
CA VAL A 101 -7.49 -3.24 -1.50
C VAL A 101 -8.41 -4.44 -1.44
N PHE A 102 -7.84 -5.64 -1.44
CA PHE A 102 -8.56 -6.88 -1.21
C PHE A 102 -8.47 -7.24 0.27
N ARG A 103 -9.58 -7.69 0.83
CA ARG A 103 -9.69 -8.05 2.24
C ARG A 103 -10.39 -9.40 2.40
N PHE A 104 -9.74 -10.33 3.07
CA PHE A 104 -10.32 -11.56 3.59
C PHE A 104 -10.84 -11.31 4.99
N GLN A 105 -12.13 -11.59 5.25
CA GLN A 105 -12.80 -11.26 6.50
C GLN A 105 -14.02 -12.15 6.74
N ALA A 106 -14.58 -12.10 7.95
CA ALA A 106 -15.86 -12.75 8.29
C ALA A 106 -17.04 -12.08 7.55
N ASP A 107 -18.15 -12.82 7.35
CA ASP A 107 -19.32 -12.35 6.59
C ASP A 107 -20.02 -11.15 7.22
N ASP A 108 -19.96 -11.01 8.54
CA ASP A 108 -20.46 -9.85 9.29
C ASP A 108 -19.48 -8.66 9.31
N GLN A 109 -18.32 -8.81 8.64
CA GLN A 109 -17.25 -7.82 8.55
C GLN A 109 -16.67 -7.40 9.91
N ARG A 110 -16.79 -8.23 10.94
CA ARG A 110 -16.25 -8.01 12.30
C ARG A 110 -15.16 -9.03 12.61
N GLY A 111 -14.36 -8.75 13.64
CA GLY A 111 -13.27 -9.62 14.03
C GLY A 111 -12.03 -9.45 13.14
N TRP A 112 -11.21 -10.49 13.07
CA TRP A 112 -9.95 -10.49 12.35
C TRP A 112 -10.12 -10.42 10.85
N TYR A 113 -9.21 -9.71 10.19
CA TYR A 113 -9.09 -9.68 8.75
C TYR A 113 -7.62 -9.69 8.32
N ALA A 114 -7.38 -10.10 7.08
CA ALA A 114 -6.13 -9.87 6.35
C ALA A 114 -6.43 -9.04 5.10
N GLU A 115 -5.53 -8.14 4.72
CA GLU A 115 -5.71 -7.30 3.55
C GLU A 115 -4.41 -7.14 2.75
N GLY A 116 -4.55 -6.85 1.46
CA GLY A 116 -3.44 -6.52 0.60
C GLY A 116 -3.92 -5.72 -0.62
N GLY A 117 -3.03 -4.89 -1.13
CA GLY A 117 -3.33 -4.07 -2.29
C GLY A 117 -2.09 -3.56 -2.98
N ILE A 118 -2.24 -3.20 -4.26
CA ILE A 118 -1.22 -2.54 -5.06
C ILE A 118 -1.86 -1.30 -5.67
N GLY A 119 -1.32 -0.13 -5.40
CA GLY A 119 -1.88 1.14 -5.82
C GLY A 119 -0.89 2.04 -6.54
N LEU A 120 -1.44 3.09 -7.13
CA LEU A 120 -0.70 4.14 -7.79
C LEU A 120 -0.49 5.29 -6.81
N ASN A 121 0.73 5.82 -6.76
CA ASN A 121 1.10 6.89 -5.85
C ASN A 121 1.88 7.98 -6.58
N LEU A 122 1.60 9.24 -6.24
CA LEU A 122 2.30 10.40 -6.78
C LEU A 122 2.92 11.21 -5.64
N LEU A 123 4.24 11.28 -5.65
CA LEU A 123 5.02 12.02 -4.67
C LEU A 123 5.26 13.45 -5.16
N SER A 124 5.13 14.45 -4.30
CA SER A 124 5.44 15.85 -4.61
C SER A 124 6.93 16.11 -4.88
N LYS A 125 7.80 15.25 -4.35
CA LYS A 125 9.26 15.26 -4.55
C LYS A 125 9.76 13.83 -4.69
N ARG A 126 10.88 13.62 -5.39
CA ARG A 126 11.59 12.35 -5.37
C ARG A 126 12.17 12.11 -3.98
N TYR A 127 12.00 10.90 -3.48
CA TYR A 127 12.55 10.51 -2.18
C TYR A 127 14.07 10.34 -2.28
N ASP A 128 14.78 10.94 -1.34
CA ASP A 128 16.24 10.88 -1.23
C ASP A 128 16.60 11.07 0.25
N ASN A 129 16.75 9.98 0.98
CA ASN A 129 16.90 10.01 2.42
C ASN A 129 17.69 8.78 2.92
N ASP A 130 18.77 9.02 3.69
CA ASP A 130 19.61 7.97 4.27
C ASP A 130 20.18 7.02 3.19
N ASP A 131 20.71 7.59 2.10
CA ASP A 131 21.26 6.90 0.93
C ASP A 131 20.26 5.99 0.18
N ASN A 132 18.98 6.08 0.53
CA ASN A 132 17.89 5.38 -0.12
C ASN A 132 17.13 6.35 -1.05
N GLN A 133 16.97 5.98 -2.33
CA GLN A 133 16.47 6.87 -3.36
C GLN A 133 15.35 6.26 -4.20
N LEU A 134 14.34 7.11 -4.52
CA LEU A 134 13.34 6.84 -5.54
C LEU A 134 13.45 7.88 -6.66
N SER A 135 13.81 7.45 -7.86
CA SER A 135 14.18 8.35 -8.97
C SER A 135 12.98 9.01 -9.67
N THR A 136 11.74 8.68 -9.27
CA THR A 136 10.52 9.16 -9.91
C THR A 136 9.51 9.70 -8.91
N HIS A 137 8.63 10.59 -9.37
CA HIS A 137 7.46 11.04 -8.59
C HIS A 137 6.38 9.97 -8.52
N PHE A 138 6.19 9.23 -9.61
CA PHE A 138 5.27 8.09 -9.65
C PHE A 138 5.89 6.87 -8.98
N GLN A 139 5.12 6.23 -8.09
CA GLN A 139 5.49 5.00 -7.42
C GLN A 139 4.30 4.03 -7.42
N PHE A 140 4.57 2.75 -7.48
CA PHE A 140 3.64 1.75 -6.98
C PHE A 140 3.72 1.74 -5.46
N GLY A 141 2.57 1.55 -4.81
CA GLY A 141 2.50 1.37 -3.37
C GLY A 141 1.75 0.08 -3.09
N ASP A 142 2.46 -0.96 -2.71
CA ASP A 142 1.91 -2.26 -2.39
C ASP A 142 1.98 -2.51 -0.89
N HIS A 143 0.96 -3.18 -0.35
CA HIS A 143 0.93 -3.50 1.06
C HIS A 143 0.30 -4.86 1.34
N ILE A 144 0.69 -5.39 2.48
CA ILE A 144 0.01 -6.51 3.15
C ILE A 144 -0.19 -6.12 4.61
N GLY A 145 -1.33 -6.50 5.17
CA GLY A 145 -1.67 -6.16 6.54
C GLY A 145 -2.72 -7.06 7.14
N ALA A 146 -2.93 -6.88 8.43
CA ALA A 146 -3.98 -7.53 9.19
C ALA A 146 -4.53 -6.58 10.24
N GLY A 147 -5.73 -6.86 10.72
CA GLY A 147 -6.37 -6.04 11.72
C GLY A 147 -7.60 -6.68 12.32
N TYR A 148 -8.32 -5.89 13.08
CA TYR A 148 -9.50 -6.32 13.80
C TYR A 148 -10.58 -5.23 13.76
N VAL A 149 -11.79 -5.61 13.36
CA VAL A 149 -12.95 -4.74 13.43
C VAL A 149 -13.71 -5.01 14.74
N LEU A 150 -13.74 -4.00 15.59
CA LEU A 150 -14.40 -4.03 16.89
C LEU A 150 -15.92 -4.05 16.74
N ALA A 151 -16.63 -4.51 17.77
CA ALA A 151 -18.10 -4.56 17.78
C ALA A 151 -18.75 -3.17 17.60
N ASN A 152 -18.07 -2.10 18.03
CA ASN A 152 -18.52 -0.71 17.87
C ASN A 152 -18.16 -0.07 16.50
N GLY A 153 -17.63 -0.87 15.57
CA GLY A 153 -17.32 -0.46 14.18
C GLY A 153 -15.95 0.21 14.00
N TRP A 154 -15.13 0.36 15.04
CA TRP A 154 -13.74 0.76 14.87
C TRP A 154 -12.92 -0.37 14.23
N ASP A 155 -12.12 -0.03 13.25
CA ASP A 155 -11.21 -0.90 12.54
C ASP A 155 -9.78 -0.51 12.91
N VAL A 156 -9.06 -1.40 13.57
CA VAL A 156 -7.67 -1.20 13.97
C VAL A 156 -6.79 -2.24 13.29
N GLY A 157 -5.65 -1.82 12.77
CA GLY A 157 -4.81 -2.72 12.00
C GLY A 157 -3.36 -2.27 11.90
N MET A 158 -2.57 -3.15 11.33
CA MET A 158 -1.17 -2.92 11.03
C MET A 158 -0.87 -3.45 9.63
N LYS A 159 -0.03 -2.72 8.87
CA LYS A 159 0.40 -3.15 7.55
C LYS A 159 1.85 -2.76 7.26
N ILE A 160 2.50 -3.52 6.41
CA ILE A 160 3.77 -3.15 5.79
C ILE A 160 3.42 -2.59 4.40
N GLN A 161 3.87 -1.37 4.14
CA GLN A 161 3.66 -0.66 2.89
C GLN A 161 5.00 -0.44 2.20
N HIS A 162 5.14 -0.97 1.00
CA HIS A 162 6.29 -0.77 0.13
C HIS A 162 5.99 0.28 -0.94
N PHE A 163 6.99 1.11 -1.26
CA PHE A 163 6.93 2.06 -2.38
C PHE A 163 8.12 1.86 -3.29
N SER A 164 7.87 1.70 -4.58
CA SER A 164 8.90 1.63 -5.62
C SER A 164 8.32 1.98 -7.00
N ASN A 165 9.18 2.30 -7.95
CA ASN A 165 8.73 2.53 -9.32
C ASN A 165 8.70 1.25 -10.18
N GLY A 166 8.73 0.05 -9.57
CA GLY A 166 8.78 -1.21 -10.29
C GLY A 166 10.10 -1.46 -11.03
N GLY A 167 11.12 -0.66 -10.78
CA GLY A 167 12.44 -0.81 -11.40
C GLY A 167 12.58 -0.21 -12.79
N TYR A 168 11.56 0.49 -13.32
CA TYR A 168 11.64 1.07 -14.66
C TYR A 168 12.65 2.23 -14.77
N LYS A 169 13.01 2.86 -13.62
CA LYS A 169 14.04 3.90 -13.55
C LYS A 169 14.87 3.77 -12.27
N LYS A 170 16.19 3.77 -12.41
CA LYS A 170 17.13 3.76 -11.29
C LYS A 170 17.60 5.19 -10.92
N PRO A 171 17.98 5.43 -9.63
CA PRO A 171 17.92 4.53 -8.49
C PRO A 171 16.47 4.21 -8.08
N ASN A 172 16.24 3.01 -7.53
CA ASN A 172 14.95 2.57 -7.02
C ASN A 172 15.20 1.53 -5.91
N ASP A 173 15.57 2.03 -4.74
CA ASP A 173 15.96 1.18 -3.60
C ASP A 173 14.74 0.66 -2.84
N GLY A 174 13.59 1.29 -3.09
CA GLY A 174 12.34 1.00 -2.40
C GLY A 174 12.29 1.58 -0.98
N VAL A 175 11.10 1.89 -0.50
CA VAL A 175 10.89 2.38 0.87
C VAL A 175 9.80 1.57 1.54
N ASN A 176 10.10 0.99 2.70
CA ASN A 176 9.16 0.18 3.48
C ASN A 176 8.76 0.92 4.75
N PHE A 177 7.45 1.11 4.94
CA PHE A 177 6.87 1.63 6.16
C PHE A 177 6.11 0.55 6.90
N LEU A 178 6.30 0.47 8.22
CA LEU A 178 5.35 -0.20 9.11
C LEU A 178 4.30 0.84 9.51
N LEU A 179 3.02 0.57 9.22
CA LEU A 179 1.90 1.45 9.53
C LEU A 179 0.97 0.84 10.57
N LEU A 180 0.53 1.69 11.49
CA LEU A 180 -0.63 1.45 12.33
C LEU A 180 -1.83 2.18 11.74
N LYS A 181 -2.99 1.55 11.69
CA LYS A 181 -4.23 2.05 11.10
C LYS A 181 -5.34 2.09 12.13
N VAL A 182 -6.10 3.17 12.10
CA VAL A 182 -7.43 3.29 12.71
C VAL A 182 -8.39 3.77 11.65
N ALA A 183 -9.56 3.14 11.52
CA ALA A 183 -10.56 3.54 10.55
C ALA A 183 -11.98 3.39 11.14
N ARG A 184 -12.94 4.13 10.55
CA ARG A 184 -14.36 4.07 10.93
C ARG A 184 -15.25 4.49 9.77
N THR A 185 -16.41 3.88 9.68
CA THR A 185 -17.53 4.30 8.82
C THR A 185 -18.23 5.51 9.45
N PHE A 186 -18.64 6.48 8.65
CA PHE A 186 -19.38 7.70 9.04
C PHE A 186 -20.67 7.82 8.23
#